data_558b591281e8649930705d3432f5c917
#
_entry.id   558b591281e8649930705d3432f5c917
#
_cell.length_a   1.000
_cell.length_b   1.000
_cell.length_c   1.000
_cell.angle_alpha   90.00
_cell.angle_beta   90.00
_cell.angle_gamma   90.00
#
_symmetry.space_group_name_H-M   'P 1'
#
loop_
_entity.id
_entity.type
_entity.pdbx_description
1 polymer ?
#
loop_
_entity_poly.entity_id
_entity_poly.type
_entity_poly.pdbx_seq_one_letter_code
_entity_poly.pdbx_strand_id
1 'polypeptide(L)'
;MEDIVSKEKNKRNSNKNGIIFGKFYPLHIGHVDFIQKSSGFVDNLYVIVCTDNKRDLKLFEESKMKKMPTIKDRVRFVEQTFNEQKNIKILHLEEDGITEYPNGWKDWSDRVKELLLKNILY
;
A
#
# COMPACT_ATOMS: atom_id res chain seq x y z
N MET A 1 -2.16 -7.11 -9.45
CA MET A 1 -1.07 -6.90 -8.49
C MET A 1 0.01 -7.96 -8.59
N GLU A 2 -0.37 -9.20 -8.52
CA GLU A 2 0.59 -10.30 -8.60
C GLU A 2 1.30 -10.35 -9.94
N ASP A 3 0.63 -10.00 -11.00
CA ASP A 3 1.22 -10.04 -12.35
C ASP A 3 2.40 -9.09 -12.51
N ILE A 4 2.38 -7.96 -11.82
CA ILE A 4 3.47 -7.00 -11.88
C ILE A 4 4.76 -7.66 -11.40
N VAL A 5 4.67 -8.46 -10.36
CA VAL A 5 5.81 -9.11 -9.75
C VAL A 5 6.32 -10.25 -10.63
N SER A 6 5.42 -11.13 -11.06
CA SER A 6 5.83 -12.34 -11.77
C SER A 6 6.43 -12.08 -13.14
N LYS A 7 5.96 -11.06 -13.85
CA LYS A 7 6.43 -10.75 -15.19
C LYS A 7 7.85 -10.20 -15.22
N GLU A 8 8.30 -9.62 -14.12
CA GLU A 8 9.56 -8.89 -14.10
C GLU A 8 10.74 -9.70 -13.58
N LYS A 9 10.53 -10.87 -13.06
CA LYS A 9 11.57 -11.63 -12.40
C LYS A 9 12.77 -11.98 -13.26
N ASN A 10 12.62 -12.04 -14.57
CA ASN A 10 13.71 -12.39 -15.49
C ASN A 10 14.45 -11.18 -16.04
N LYS A 11 14.05 -9.99 -15.69
CA LYS A 11 14.64 -8.77 -16.22
C LYS A 11 15.56 -8.13 -15.20
N ARG A 12 16.84 -8.32 -15.40
CA ARG A 12 17.84 -7.94 -14.42
C ARG A 12 18.45 -6.57 -14.59
N ASN A 13 18.46 -6.06 -15.81
CA ASN A 13 19.30 -4.90 -16.15
C ASN A 13 18.58 -3.57 -16.07
N SER A 14 17.32 -3.55 -15.68
CA SER A 14 16.57 -2.31 -15.56
C SER A 14 15.97 -2.17 -14.18
N ASN A 15 15.87 -0.94 -13.71
CA ASN A 15 15.22 -0.66 -12.45
C ASN A 15 13.75 -1.04 -12.54
N LYS A 16 13.32 -1.92 -11.65
CA LYS A 16 11.94 -2.37 -11.61
C LYS A 16 11.32 -1.90 -10.30
N ASN A 17 10.19 -1.24 -10.42
CA ASN A 17 9.42 -0.79 -9.28
C ASN A 17 8.12 -1.55 -9.24
N GLY A 18 7.81 -2.11 -8.08
CA GLY A 18 6.52 -2.76 -7.85
C GLY A 18 5.68 -1.90 -6.93
N ILE A 19 4.37 -2.06 -7.03
CA ILE A 19 3.42 -1.30 -6.22
C ILE A 19 2.38 -2.25 -5.67
N ILE A 20 2.14 -2.15 -4.37
CA ILE A 20 1.08 -2.92 -3.68
C ILE A 20 0.22 -1.92 -2.93
N PHE A 21 -1.08 -2.01 -3.09
CA PHE A 21 -2.05 -1.21 -2.37
C PHE A 21 -2.74 -2.05 -1.31
N GLY A 22 -3.01 -1.49 -0.17
CA GLY A 22 -3.78 -2.19 0.84
C GLY A 22 -4.21 -1.29 1.97
N LYS A 23 -5.25 -1.70 2.68
CA LYS A 23 -5.68 -1.02 3.89
C LYS A 23 -4.95 -1.52 5.12
N PHE A 24 -4.57 -2.80 5.13
CA PHE A 24 -3.87 -3.43 6.25
C PHE A 24 -4.58 -3.13 7.59
N TYR A 25 -5.83 -3.54 7.65
CA TYR A 25 -6.70 -3.25 8.77
C TYR A 25 -7.29 -4.54 9.34
N PRO A 26 -6.53 -5.27 10.15
CA PRO A 26 -5.11 -5.06 10.49
C PRO A 26 -4.15 -5.67 9.48
N LEU A 27 -2.87 -5.35 9.63
CA LEU A 27 -1.81 -6.06 8.95
C LEU A 27 -1.71 -7.48 9.55
N HIS A 28 -1.68 -8.51 8.71
CA HIS A 28 -1.55 -9.90 9.19
C HIS A 28 -0.50 -10.66 8.40
N ILE A 29 -0.24 -11.90 8.85
CA ILE A 29 0.88 -12.68 8.32
C ILE A 29 0.79 -12.93 6.82
N GLY A 30 -0.41 -13.06 6.27
CA GLY A 30 -0.59 -13.22 4.83
C GLY A 30 -0.13 -11.99 4.05
N HIS A 31 -0.40 -10.80 4.57
CA HIS A 31 0.09 -9.55 3.98
C HIS A 31 1.61 -9.48 4.03
N VAL A 32 2.19 -9.83 5.17
CA VAL A 32 3.64 -9.78 5.36
C VAL A 32 4.32 -10.74 4.38
N ASP A 33 3.83 -11.95 4.30
CA ASP A 33 4.40 -12.97 3.41
C ASP A 33 4.34 -12.53 1.94
N PHE A 34 3.21 -12.03 1.50
CA PHE A 34 3.04 -11.56 0.13
C PHE A 34 3.98 -10.39 -0.20
N ILE A 35 4.08 -9.42 0.71
CA ILE A 35 4.94 -8.26 0.51
C ILE A 35 6.41 -8.68 0.46
N GLN A 36 6.83 -9.55 1.36
CA GLN A 36 8.22 -10.02 1.38
C GLN A 36 8.58 -10.79 0.12
N LYS A 37 7.71 -11.67 -0.34
CA LYS A 37 7.93 -12.41 -1.58
C LYS A 37 7.97 -11.47 -2.78
N SER A 38 7.07 -10.52 -2.82
CA SER A 38 7.02 -9.53 -3.91
C SER A 38 8.29 -8.71 -3.98
N SER A 39 8.87 -8.34 -2.84
CA SER A 39 10.08 -7.52 -2.82
C SER A 39 11.28 -8.22 -3.47
N GLY A 40 11.26 -9.54 -3.56
CA GLY A 40 12.31 -10.32 -4.19
C GLY A 40 12.32 -10.24 -5.73
N PHE A 41 11.26 -9.73 -6.33
CA PHE A 41 11.13 -9.66 -7.79
C PHE A 41 11.36 -8.28 -8.36
N VAL A 42 11.52 -7.27 -7.53
CA VAL A 42 11.68 -5.87 -7.96
C VAL A 42 12.83 -5.23 -7.21
N ASP A 43 13.35 -4.15 -7.78
CA ASP A 43 14.42 -3.38 -7.13
C ASP A 43 13.87 -2.55 -5.98
N ASN A 44 12.71 -1.94 -6.19
CA ASN A 44 12.00 -1.18 -5.16
C ASN A 44 10.54 -1.57 -5.15
N LEU A 45 10.02 -1.87 -3.97
CA LEU A 45 8.62 -2.17 -3.77
C LEU A 45 7.98 -1.05 -2.96
N TYR A 46 6.98 -0.42 -3.54
CA TYR A 46 6.22 0.64 -2.87
C TYR A 46 4.93 0.05 -2.32
N VAL A 47 4.81 0.01 -1.01
CA VAL A 47 3.61 -0.48 -0.33
C VAL A 47 2.81 0.75 0.08
N ILE A 48 1.64 0.91 -0.52
CA ILE A 48 0.81 2.10 -0.31
C ILE A 48 -0.33 1.74 0.63
N VAL A 49 -0.31 2.36 1.81
CA VAL A 49 -1.37 2.19 2.81
C VAL A 49 -2.48 3.15 2.45
N CYS A 50 -3.64 2.61 2.13
CA CYS A 50 -4.81 3.39 1.72
C CYS A 50 -5.72 3.64 2.92
N THR A 51 -6.11 4.88 3.13
CA THR A 51 -6.96 5.27 4.26
C THR A 51 -8.16 6.06 3.79
N ASP A 52 -9.30 5.84 4.42
CA ASP A 52 -10.54 6.57 4.17
C ASP A 52 -11.30 6.58 5.48
N ASN A 53 -11.42 7.75 6.09
CA ASN A 53 -12.00 7.86 7.44
C ASN A 53 -13.40 7.25 7.53
N LYS A 54 -14.22 7.46 6.54
CA LYS A 54 -15.60 6.95 6.54
C LYS A 54 -15.64 5.42 6.43
N ARG A 55 -14.90 4.89 5.47
CA ARG A 55 -14.86 3.44 5.25
C ARG A 55 -14.15 2.72 6.38
N ASP A 56 -13.09 3.32 6.91
CA ASP A 56 -12.32 2.73 8.00
C ASP A 56 -13.14 2.70 9.29
N LEU A 57 -13.94 3.73 9.53
CA LEU A 57 -14.85 3.72 10.68
C LEU A 57 -15.85 2.58 10.57
N LYS A 58 -16.39 2.37 9.39
CA LYS A 58 -17.32 1.27 9.16
C LYS A 58 -16.66 -0.09 9.39
N LEU A 59 -15.43 -0.25 8.93
CA LEU A 59 -14.66 -1.47 9.19
C LEU A 59 -14.44 -1.69 10.68
N PHE A 60 -14.13 -0.61 11.41
CA PHE A 60 -13.96 -0.70 12.85
C PHE A 60 -15.25 -1.12 13.54
N GLU A 61 -16.38 -0.52 13.17
CA GLU A 61 -17.69 -0.85 13.74
C GLU A 61 -18.09 -2.30 13.51
N GLU A 62 -17.70 -2.87 12.38
CA GLU A 62 -17.98 -4.26 12.04
C GLU A 62 -16.96 -5.23 12.65
N SER A 63 -15.87 -4.72 13.21
CA SER A 63 -14.81 -5.53 13.82
C SER A 63 -15.09 -5.75 15.30
N LYS A 64 -14.26 -6.61 15.90
CA LYS A 64 -14.31 -6.84 17.36
C LYS A 64 -13.25 -6.05 18.10
N MET A 65 -12.63 -5.09 17.44
CA MET A 65 -11.58 -4.28 18.05
C MET A 65 -12.16 -3.32 19.08
N LYS A 66 -11.48 -3.18 20.19
CA LYS A 66 -11.94 -2.30 21.27
C LYS A 66 -11.60 -0.84 21.01
N LYS A 67 -10.55 -0.58 20.27
CA LYS A 67 -10.09 0.78 19.97
C LYS A 67 -9.73 0.87 18.51
N MET A 68 -10.20 1.94 17.87
CA MET A 68 -9.88 2.19 16.47
C MET A 68 -8.42 2.63 16.35
N PRO A 69 -7.59 1.93 15.55
CA PRO A 69 -6.22 2.39 15.33
C PRO A 69 -6.22 3.68 14.52
N THR A 70 -5.32 4.58 14.86
CA THR A 70 -5.17 5.81 14.09
C THR A 70 -4.50 5.52 12.76
N ILE A 71 -4.66 6.43 11.80
CA ILE A 71 -3.97 6.33 10.51
C ILE A 71 -2.46 6.26 10.75
N LYS A 72 -1.95 7.10 11.63
CA LYS A 72 -0.54 7.14 11.98
C LYS A 72 -0.04 5.80 12.51
N ASP A 73 -0.83 5.16 13.38
CA ASP A 73 -0.47 3.85 13.93
C ASP A 73 -0.44 2.78 12.84
N ARG A 74 -1.41 2.79 11.94
CA ARG A 74 -1.48 1.81 10.86
C ARG A 74 -0.28 1.91 9.93
N VAL A 75 0.07 3.11 9.52
CA VAL A 75 1.25 3.34 8.68
C VAL A 75 2.51 2.92 9.42
N ARG A 76 2.62 3.30 10.69
CA ARG A 76 3.78 2.96 11.52
C ARG A 76 3.98 1.45 11.67
N PHE A 77 2.91 0.70 11.87
CA PHE A 77 3.01 -0.75 11.98
C PHE A 77 3.57 -1.39 10.71
N VAL A 78 3.13 -0.91 9.56
CA VAL A 78 3.65 -1.42 8.28
C VAL A 78 5.12 -1.04 8.13
N GLU A 79 5.46 0.21 8.44
CA GLU A 79 6.85 0.67 8.37
C GLU A 79 7.78 -0.14 9.27
N GLN A 80 7.36 -0.38 10.51
CA GLN A 80 8.17 -1.12 11.47
C GLN A 80 8.34 -2.58 11.07
N THR A 81 7.32 -3.18 10.49
CA THR A 81 7.38 -4.57 10.05
C THR A 81 8.44 -4.79 8.99
N PHE A 82 8.65 -3.82 8.10
CA PHE A 82 9.56 -3.94 6.97
C PHE A 82 10.80 -3.05 7.09
N ASN A 83 11.09 -2.53 8.27
CA ASN A 83 12.16 -1.52 8.44
C ASN A 83 13.55 -2.03 8.09
N GLU A 84 13.80 -3.32 8.13
CA GLU A 84 15.09 -3.90 7.78
C GLU A 84 15.23 -4.19 6.30
N GLN A 85 14.16 -4.11 5.55
CA GLN A 85 14.16 -4.37 4.11
C GLN A 85 14.22 -3.06 3.34
N LYS A 86 15.42 -2.68 2.94
CA LYS A 86 15.66 -1.35 2.37
C LYS A 86 14.98 -1.11 1.03
N ASN A 87 14.65 -2.16 0.31
CA ASN A 87 13.96 -2.02 -0.97
C ASN A 87 12.45 -1.92 -0.85
N ILE A 88 11.91 -2.01 0.38
CA ILE A 88 10.48 -1.82 0.62
C ILE A 88 10.27 -0.40 1.14
N LYS A 89 9.47 0.36 0.40
CA LYS A 89 9.13 1.76 0.73
C LYS A 89 7.66 1.83 1.09
N ILE A 90 7.34 2.49 2.19
CA ILE A 90 5.96 2.61 2.66
C ILE A 90 5.45 4.01 2.36
N LEU A 91 4.33 4.09 1.65
CA LEU A 91 3.69 5.35 1.33
C LEU A 91 2.26 5.34 1.87
N HIS A 92 1.68 6.51 2.01
CA HIS A 92 0.32 6.68 2.51
C HIS A 92 -0.53 7.42 1.47
N LEU A 93 -1.68 6.84 1.14
CA LEU A 93 -2.64 7.45 0.22
C LEU A 93 -3.94 7.70 0.96
N GLU A 94 -4.35 8.95 1.03
CA GLU A 94 -5.66 9.32 1.55
C GLU A 94 -6.71 9.22 0.46
N GLU A 95 -7.74 8.42 0.72
CA GLU A 95 -8.85 8.23 -0.22
C GLU A 95 -10.10 9.00 0.18
N ASP A 96 -9.99 9.84 1.22
CA ASP A 96 -11.13 10.62 1.72
C ASP A 96 -11.74 11.49 0.63
N GLY A 97 -13.05 11.48 0.56
CA GLY A 97 -13.79 12.30 -0.40
C GLY A 97 -13.87 11.72 -1.81
N ILE A 98 -13.25 10.59 -2.06
CA ILE A 98 -13.37 9.94 -3.38
C ILE A 98 -14.66 9.13 -3.44
N THR A 99 -15.44 9.34 -4.49
CA THR A 99 -16.64 8.58 -4.74
C THR A 99 -16.29 7.11 -4.99
N GLU A 100 -17.17 6.20 -4.61
CA GLU A 100 -16.93 4.78 -4.82
C GLU A 100 -16.84 4.43 -6.31
N TYR A 101 -16.05 3.40 -6.58
CA TYR A 101 -15.90 2.87 -7.93
C TYR A 101 -17.28 2.53 -8.53
N PRO A 102 -17.53 2.84 -9.82
CA PRO A 102 -16.55 3.33 -10.80
C PRO A 102 -16.40 4.85 -10.86
N ASN A 103 -17.26 5.60 -10.20
CA ASN A 103 -17.32 7.06 -10.36
C ASN A 103 -16.10 7.80 -9.82
N GLY A 104 -15.47 7.25 -8.79
CA GLY A 104 -14.28 7.85 -8.19
C GLY A 104 -12.96 7.45 -8.82
N TRP A 105 -12.99 6.65 -9.88
CA TRP A 105 -11.78 6.10 -10.46
C TRP A 105 -10.76 7.16 -10.89
N LYS A 106 -11.24 8.22 -11.53
CA LYS A 106 -10.35 9.28 -12.00
C LYS A 106 -9.67 10.00 -10.84
N ASP A 107 -10.44 10.36 -9.82
CA ASP A 107 -9.88 11.04 -8.64
C ASP A 107 -8.85 10.16 -7.92
N TRP A 108 -9.15 8.89 -7.76
CA TRP A 108 -8.24 7.95 -7.15
C TRP A 108 -6.95 7.83 -7.96
N SER A 109 -7.09 7.66 -9.27
CA SER A 109 -5.96 7.54 -10.17
C SER A 109 -5.07 8.78 -10.14
N ASP A 110 -5.68 9.97 -10.10
CA ASP A 110 -4.93 11.22 -10.02
C ASP A 110 -4.15 11.33 -8.71
N ARG A 111 -4.75 10.93 -7.60
CA ARG A 111 -4.06 10.94 -6.30
C ARG A 111 -2.90 9.95 -6.26
N VAL A 112 -3.07 8.78 -6.85
CA VAL A 112 -2.01 7.79 -6.94
C VAL A 112 -0.85 8.35 -7.77
N LYS A 113 -1.14 8.94 -8.93
CA LYS A 113 -0.11 9.53 -9.78
C LYS A 113 0.66 10.62 -9.07
N GLU A 114 -0.02 11.49 -8.36
CA GLU A 114 0.63 12.55 -7.60
C GLU A 114 1.55 12.00 -6.53
N LEU A 115 1.08 11.00 -5.79
CA LEU A 115 1.88 10.34 -4.75
C LEU A 115 3.15 9.71 -5.35
N LEU A 116 3.02 9.03 -6.47
CA LEU A 116 4.15 8.37 -7.11
C LEU A 116 5.14 9.38 -7.68
N LEU A 117 4.66 10.47 -8.26
CA LEU A 117 5.53 11.53 -8.75
C LEU A 117 6.42 12.07 -7.64
N LYS A 118 5.86 12.31 -6.47
CA LYS A 118 6.62 12.84 -5.32
C LYS A 118 7.67 11.86 -4.81
N ASN A 119 7.40 10.57 -4.86
CA ASN A 119 8.20 9.59 -4.13
C ASN A 119 9.05 8.69 -5.02
N ILE A 120 8.73 8.58 -6.29
CA ILE A 120 9.46 7.72 -7.21
C ILE A 120 10.25 8.53 -8.22
N LEU A 121 9.67 9.59 -8.77
CA LEU A 121 10.27 10.36 -9.85
C LEU A 121 11.10 11.54 -9.37
N TYR A 122 11.02 11.86 -8.09
CA TYR A 122 11.82 12.94 -7.51
C TYR A 122 12.73 12.45 -6.39
#